data_26f65f403ae850f86ea327a88f439703
#
_entry.id   26f65f403ae850f86ea327a88f439703
#
_cell.length_a   1.000
_cell.length_b   1.000
_cell.length_c   1.000
_cell.angle_alpha   90.00
_cell.angle_beta   90.00
_cell.angle_gamma   90.00
#
_symmetry.space_group_name_H-M   'P 1'
#
loop_
_entity.id
_entity.type
_entity.pdbx_description
1 polymer ?
#
loop_
_entity_poly.entity_id
_entity_poly.type
_entity_poly.pdbx_seq_one_letter_code
_entity_poly.pdbx_strand_id
1 'polypeptide(L)'
;MMKNERFENTEQKPDVIAGRNPVSEVVRSNRPIDKILVAKGEKSGAIVGILAKARDKKIPVKEVDRTKLDYVSGGATHQGIVAFAAAKDYSTVDDILEYAESRGEAPFVVVLDEVEDPHNLGAIIRTAECAGVHGIIIPKRRSAGLSYTVAKASAGAIEYMRVARVTNIAVTLDELKEKGVWVYGADMDGTDYDECDFSGACAIVIGNEGKGISRLVREKCDVIASLPMKGQINSLNASVAAGILMYKAMKNR
;
A
#
# COMPACT_ATOMS: atom_id res chain seq x y z
N MET A 1 35.14 -32.33 2.54
CA MET A 1 35.11 -30.87 2.37
C MET A 1 33.65 -30.43 2.55
N MET A 2 33.30 -30.05 3.78
CA MET A 2 31.95 -29.53 4.10
C MET A 2 31.92 -28.05 3.77
N LYS A 3 31.03 -27.62 2.87
CA LYS A 3 30.74 -26.22 2.61
C LYS A 3 29.87 -25.68 3.75
N ASN A 4 30.41 -24.74 4.53
CA ASN A 4 29.69 -23.92 5.48
C ASN A 4 28.73 -23.02 4.70
N GLU A 5 27.46 -23.29 4.73
CA GLU A 5 26.41 -22.33 4.39
C GLU A 5 26.29 -21.37 5.57
N ARG A 6 26.88 -20.18 5.39
CA ARG A 6 26.61 -19.03 6.25
C ARG A 6 25.19 -18.57 5.98
N PHE A 7 24.27 -18.89 6.88
CA PHE A 7 23.01 -18.17 6.99
C PHE A 7 23.35 -16.73 7.43
N GLU A 8 23.36 -15.80 6.49
CA GLU A 8 23.32 -14.37 6.82
C GLU A 8 21.96 -14.07 7.43
N ASN A 9 21.93 -14.06 8.76
CA ASN A 9 20.80 -13.56 9.52
C ASN A 9 20.82 -12.03 9.39
N THR A 10 20.24 -11.50 8.31
CA THR A 10 19.98 -10.07 8.15
C THR A 10 18.86 -9.72 9.12
N GLU A 11 19.21 -9.35 10.36
CA GLU A 11 18.28 -8.70 11.28
C GLU A 11 17.69 -7.49 10.56
N GLN A 12 16.45 -7.63 10.09
CA GLN A 12 15.72 -6.52 9.49
C GLN A 12 15.52 -5.47 10.57
N LYS A 13 16.02 -4.26 10.33
CA LYS A 13 15.81 -3.15 11.27
C LYS A 13 14.32 -2.92 11.45
N PRO A 14 13.83 -2.76 12.69
CA PRO A 14 12.43 -2.53 12.95
C PRO A 14 11.94 -1.26 12.23
N ASP A 15 10.73 -1.30 11.71
CA ASP A 15 10.08 -0.11 11.19
C ASP A 15 9.75 0.85 12.31
N VAL A 16 10.06 2.12 12.10
CA VAL A 16 9.71 3.21 13.00
C VAL A 16 8.40 3.83 12.51
N ILE A 17 7.33 3.65 13.27
CA ILE A 17 5.98 4.13 12.93
C ILE A 17 5.66 5.31 13.83
N ALA A 18 5.49 6.50 13.28
CA ALA A 18 5.24 7.72 14.03
C ALA A 18 3.89 8.36 13.69
N GLY A 19 3.23 8.90 14.71
CA GLY A 19 1.92 9.55 14.60
C GLY A 19 0.78 8.71 15.14
N ARG A 20 -0.28 9.40 15.59
CA ARG A 20 -1.41 8.77 16.30
C ARG A 20 -2.14 7.73 15.46
N ASN A 21 -2.49 8.07 14.23
CA ASN A 21 -3.25 7.16 13.36
C ASN A 21 -2.41 5.93 12.95
N PRO A 22 -1.18 6.05 12.39
CA PRO A 22 -0.37 4.90 12.06
C PRO A 22 -0.09 3.98 13.25
N VAL A 23 0.22 4.56 14.43
CA VAL A 23 0.45 3.77 15.64
C VAL A 23 -0.82 3.09 16.13
N SER A 24 -1.99 3.76 16.04
CA SER A 24 -3.28 3.13 16.36
C SER A 24 -3.54 1.91 15.49
N GLU A 25 -3.28 2.02 14.18
CA GLU A 25 -3.56 0.93 13.25
C GLU A 25 -2.58 -0.24 13.43
N VAL A 26 -1.27 0.02 13.61
CA VAL A 26 -0.34 -1.08 13.89
C VAL A 26 -0.62 -1.77 15.23
N VAL A 27 -1.10 -1.05 16.25
CA VAL A 27 -1.54 -1.66 17.53
C VAL A 27 -2.80 -2.51 17.33
N ARG A 28 -3.68 -2.16 16.37
CA ARG A 28 -4.87 -2.98 16.04
C ARG A 28 -4.54 -4.18 15.19
N SER A 29 -3.56 -4.07 14.31
CA SER A 29 -3.12 -5.16 13.44
C SER A 29 -2.46 -6.31 14.24
N ASN A 30 -2.16 -7.40 13.55
CA ASN A 30 -1.42 -8.53 14.13
C ASN A 30 0.10 -8.42 13.96
N ARG A 31 0.58 -7.26 13.47
CA ARG A 31 2.01 -7.01 13.27
C ARG A 31 2.74 -6.98 14.61
N PRO A 32 3.85 -7.72 14.78
CA PRO A 32 4.62 -7.70 16.02
C PRO A 32 5.18 -6.30 16.30
N ILE A 33 4.99 -5.82 17.53
CA ILE A 33 5.48 -4.53 18.01
C ILE A 33 6.47 -4.77 19.15
N ASP A 34 7.70 -4.31 18.97
CA ASP A 34 8.74 -4.44 19.99
C ASP A 34 8.49 -3.53 21.19
N LYS A 35 8.11 -2.29 20.92
CA LYS A 35 7.83 -1.27 21.94
C LYS A 35 7.13 -0.04 21.38
N ILE A 36 6.50 0.71 22.27
CA ILE A 36 5.95 2.03 21.99
C ILE A 36 6.65 3.07 22.86
N LEU A 37 7.06 4.18 22.24
CA LEU A 37 7.53 5.36 22.96
C LEU A 37 6.44 6.42 22.94
N VAL A 38 6.18 7.04 24.09
CA VAL A 38 5.21 8.12 24.26
C VAL A 38 5.87 9.31 24.95
N ALA A 39 5.50 10.53 24.54
CA ALA A 39 6.00 11.73 25.18
C ALA A 39 5.57 11.83 26.64
N LYS A 40 6.48 12.18 27.53
CA LYS A 40 6.17 12.45 28.96
C LYS A 40 5.04 13.47 29.09
N GLY A 41 4.08 13.17 29.94
CA GLY A 41 2.94 14.04 30.21
C GLY A 41 1.91 14.16 29.09
N GLU A 42 2.00 13.32 28.06
CA GLU A 42 1.00 13.27 26.98
C GLU A 42 -0.32 12.66 27.50
N LYS A 43 -1.38 13.50 27.46
CA LYS A 43 -2.71 13.14 28.01
C LYS A 43 -3.82 13.20 26.95
N SER A 44 -3.48 13.27 25.66
CA SER A 44 -4.50 13.29 24.60
C SER A 44 -5.33 12.01 24.64
N GLY A 45 -6.66 12.14 24.54
CA GLY A 45 -7.58 10.99 24.61
C GLY A 45 -7.29 9.93 23.55
N ALA A 46 -6.83 10.34 22.36
CA ALA A 46 -6.43 9.40 21.31
C ALA A 46 -5.23 8.53 21.74
N ILE A 47 -4.20 9.13 22.37
CA ILE A 47 -3.03 8.38 22.86
C ILE A 47 -3.43 7.48 24.04
N VAL A 48 -4.27 7.96 24.94
CA VAL A 48 -4.77 7.14 26.06
C VAL A 48 -5.45 5.87 25.55
N GLY A 49 -6.28 5.97 24.50
CA GLY A 49 -6.92 4.81 23.86
C GLY A 49 -5.93 3.85 23.22
N ILE A 50 -4.88 4.37 22.57
CA ILE A 50 -3.80 3.54 21.99
C ILE A 50 -3.04 2.79 23.08
N LEU A 51 -2.68 3.48 24.18
CA LEU A 51 -1.94 2.91 25.29
C LEU A 51 -2.77 1.84 26.04
N ALA A 52 -4.08 2.02 26.15
CA ALA A 52 -4.97 0.99 26.72
C ALA A 52 -4.89 -0.29 25.89
N LYS A 53 -5.07 -0.21 24.56
CA LYS A 53 -4.95 -1.36 23.65
C LYS A 53 -3.56 -2.00 23.66
N ALA A 54 -2.51 -1.17 23.74
CA ALA A 54 -1.13 -1.67 23.82
C ALA A 54 -0.93 -2.49 25.12
N ARG A 55 -1.52 -2.05 26.22
CA ARG A 55 -1.49 -2.77 27.51
C ARG A 55 -2.20 -4.12 27.41
N ASP A 56 -3.40 -4.15 26.81
CA ASP A 56 -4.17 -5.38 26.61
C ASP A 56 -3.38 -6.42 25.80
N LYS A 57 -2.62 -5.94 24.79
CA LYS A 57 -1.71 -6.76 23.96
C LYS A 57 -0.33 -7.01 24.60
N LYS A 58 -0.09 -6.54 25.83
CA LYS A 58 1.19 -6.67 26.55
C LYS A 58 2.37 -6.04 25.80
N ILE A 59 2.14 -5.00 24.99
CA ILE A 59 3.19 -4.29 24.27
C ILE A 59 3.92 -3.37 25.25
N PRO A 60 5.27 -3.42 25.31
CA PRO A 60 6.06 -2.55 26.17
C PRO A 60 5.87 -1.08 25.80
N VAL A 61 5.51 -0.23 26.77
CA VAL A 61 5.38 1.22 26.61
C VAL A 61 6.40 1.93 27.48
N LYS A 62 7.12 2.91 26.91
CA LYS A 62 8.09 3.72 27.64
C LYS A 62 7.81 5.22 27.41
N GLU A 63 7.72 5.98 28.50
CA GLU A 63 7.67 7.43 28.45
C GLU A 63 9.07 8.01 28.20
N VAL A 64 9.18 8.95 27.28
CA VAL A 64 10.43 9.60 26.88
C VAL A 64 10.22 11.10 26.64
N ASP A 65 11.29 11.87 26.64
CA ASP A 65 11.23 13.29 26.26
C ASP A 65 10.91 13.44 24.76
N ARG A 66 10.26 14.52 24.36
CA ARG A 66 9.90 14.80 22.95
C ARG A 66 11.09 14.78 22.02
N THR A 67 12.22 15.32 22.43
CA THR A 67 13.50 15.27 21.68
C THR A 67 13.92 13.85 21.30
N LYS A 68 13.65 12.87 22.18
CA LYS A 68 13.91 11.46 21.85
C LYS A 68 12.98 10.94 20.77
N LEU A 69 11.71 11.37 20.77
CA LEU A 69 10.75 11.01 19.70
C LEU A 69 11.16 11.65 18.37
N ASP A 70 11.55 12.94 18.35
CA ASP A 70 12.07 13.63 17.17
C ASP A 70 13.26 12.89 16.57
N TYR A 71 14.22 12.49 17.42
CA TYR A 71 15.41 11.75 17.00
C TYR A 71 15.06 10.40 16.36
N VAL A 72 14.25 9.57 17.04
CA VAL A 72 13.95 8.22 16.56
C VAL A 72 13.01 8.21 15.35
N SER A 73 12.17 9.24 15.20
CA SER A 73 11.29 9.40 14.04
C SER A 73 11.98 10.06 12.84
N GLY A 74 13.27 10.43 12.96
CA GLY A 74 14.00 11.14 11.90
C GLY A 74 13.38 12.50 11.57
N GLY A 75 12.85 13.23 12.57
CA GLY A 75 12.17 14.51 12.39
C GLY A 75 10.74 14.42 11.85
N ALA A 76 10.19 13.23 11.74
CA ALA A 76 8.81 13.05 11.28
C ALA A 76 7.79 13.50 12.33
N THR A 77 6.60 13.94 11.87
CA THR A 77 5.51 14.38 12.74
C THR A 77 4.95 13.23 13.57
N HIS A 78 5.51 13.00 14.76
CA HIS A 78 5.17 11.88 15.61
C HIS A 78 3.94 12.10 16.51
N GLN A 79 3.47 13.34 16.65
CA GLN A 79 2.27 13.68 17.46
C GLN A 79 2.29 13.11 18.89
N GLY A 80 3.48 12.96 19.50
CA GLY A 80 3.66 12.47 20.86
C GLY A 80 3.79 10.95 21.01
N ILE A 81 3.78 10.16 19.91
CA ILE A 81 3.85 8.70 19.97
C ILE A 81 4.61 8.11 18.79
N VAL A 82 5.42 7.08 19.06
CA VAL A 82 6.19 6.30 18.07
C VAL A 82 6.16 4.82 18.47
N ALA A 83 5.92 3.93 17.52
CA ALA A 83 6.03 2.49 17.71
C ALA A 83 7.23 1.93 16.91
N PHE A 84 7.83 0.88 17.43
CA PHE A 84 8.83 0.06 16.74
C PHE A 84 8.19 -1.29 16.46
N ALA A 85 8.01 -1.64 15.21
CA ALA A 85 7.38 -2.89 14.79
C ALA A 85 8.29 -3.67 13.85
N ALA A 86 8.06 -4.98 13.73
CA ALA A 86 8.72 -5.77 12.69
C ALA A 86 8.50 -5.13 11.32
N ALA A 87 9.42 -5.27 10.39
CA ALA A 87 9.22 -4.79 9.02
C ALA A 87 7.92 -5.39 8.44
N LYS A 88 7.19 -4.59 7.67
CA LYS A 88 5.99 -5.08 6.97
C LYS A 88 6.43 -6.00 5.83
N ASP A 89 6.06 -7.26 5.91
CA ASP A 89 6.35 -8.23 4.86
C ASP A 89 5.52 -7.94 3.61
N TYR A 90 6.09 -8.29 2.45
CA TYR A 90 5.37 -8.28 1.19
C TYR A 90 4.61 -9.60 1.05
N SER A 91 3.40 -9.51 0.52
CA SER A 91 2.60 -10.64 0.09
C SER A 91 3.09 -11.16 -1.27
N THR A 92 2.63 -12.33 -1.66
CA THR A 92 2.69 -12.83 -3.03
C THR A 92 1.43 -12.42 -3.80
N VAL A 93 1.44 -12.62 -5.11
CA VAL A 93 0.24 -12.42 -5.95
C VAL A 93 -0.82 -13.46 -5.57
N ASP A 94 -0.40 -14.69 -5.29
CA ASP A 94 -1.31 -15.77 -4.87
C ASP A 94 -2.00 -15.44 -3.53
N ASP A 95 -1.29 -14.86 -2.55
CA ASP A 95 -1.90 -14.42 -1.28
C ASP A 95 -3.02 -13.38 -1.51
N ILE A 96 -2.90 -12.54 -2.56
CA ILE A 96 -3.94 -11.55 -2.91
C ILE A 96 -5.17 -12.26 -3.48
N LEU A 97 -4.97 -13.22 -4.37
CA LEU A 97 -6.05 -13.96 -5.02
C LEU A 97 -6.77 -14.89 -4.03
N GLU A 98 -6.02 -15.63 -3.21
CA GLU A 98 -6.56 -16.46 -2.13
C GLU A 98 -7.37 -15.66 -1.13
N TYR A 99 -6.95 -14.41 -0.86
CA TYR A 99 -7.74 -13.53 -0.01
C TYR A 99 -9.08 -13.14 -0.62
N ALA A 100 -9.13 -12.83 -1.91
CA ALA A 100 -10.39 -12.57 -2.60
C ALA A 100 -11.31 -13.80 -2.55
N GLU A 101 -10.75 -14.99 -2.83
CA GLU A 101 -11.48 -16.26 -2.77
C GLU A 101 -12.02 -16.53 -1.36
N SER A 102 -11.21 -16.32 -0.31
CA SER A 102 -11.63 -16.51 1.09
C SER A 102 -12.80 -15.63 1.51
N ARG A 103 -13.02 -14.51 0.79
CA ARG A 103 -14.16 -13.61 0.98
C ARG A 103 -15.36 -13.94 0.11
N GLY A 104 -15.21 -14.90 -0.82
CA GLY A 104 -16.22 -15.20 -1.83
C GLY A 104 -16.40 -14.08 -2.86
N GLU A 105 -15.37 -13.26 -3.06
CA GLU A 105 -15.39 -12.08 -3.93
C GLU A 105 -14.49 -12.32 -5.17
N ALA A 106 -14.90 -11.80 -6.32
CA ALA A 106 -14.05 -11.80 -7.51
C ALA A 106 -12.80 -10.93 -7.24
N PRO A 107 -11.59 -11.31 -7.66
CA PRO A 107 -10.37 -10.53 -7.46
C PRO A 107 -10.49 -9.08 -7.93
N PHE A 108 -10.08 -8.15 -7.07
CA PHE A 108 -9.95 -6.72 -7.37
C PHE A 108 -8.56 -6.26 -6.98
N VAL A 109 -7.72 -5.98 -7.96
CA VAL A 109 -6.29 -5.74 -7.79
C VAL A 109 -5.89 -4.40 -8.39
N VAL A 110 -4.93 -3.70 -7.79
CA VAL A 110 -4.30 -2.52 -8.37
C VAL A 110 -2.85 -2.86 -8.69
N VAL A 111 -2.41 -2.56 -9.90
CA VAL A 111 -1.05 -2.78 -10.36
C VAL A 111 -0.40 -1.43 -10.64
N LEU A 112 0.76 -1.18 -10.05
CA LEU A 112 1.48 0.08 -10.20
C LEU A 112 2.71 -0.13 -11.07
N ASP A 113 2.76 0.56 -12.21
CA ASP A 113 3.89 0.53 -13.14
C ASP A 113 4.77 1.77 -12.95
N GLU A 114 5.90 1.59 -12.26
CA GLU A 114 6.89 2.64 -11.99
C GLU A 114 6.37 3.85 -11.17
N VAL A 115 5.46 3.65 -10.22
CA VAL A 115 5.06 4.69 -9.26
C VAL A 115 6.15 4.81 -8.19
N GLU A 116 6.99 5.83 -8.28
CA GLU A 116 8.19 6.01 -7.44
C GLU A 116 7.96 6.92 -6.23
N ASP A 117 6.94 7.79 -6.26
CA ASP A 117 6.63 8.68 -5.13
C ASP A 117 5.96 7.90 -3.99
N PRO A 118 6.58 7.86 -2.79
CA PRO A 118 5.99 7.21 -1.63
C PRO A 118 4.69 7.86 -1.15
N HIS A 119 4.46 9.15 -1.44
CA HIS A 119 3.19 9.80 -1.11
C HIS A 119 2.06 9.28 -1.99
N ASN A 120 2.32 9.09 -3.29
CA ASN A 120 1.33 8.50 -4.20
C ASN A 120 1.04 7.04 -3.83
N LEU A 121 2.08 6.22 -3.59
CA LEU A 121 1.87 4.85 -3.14
C LEU A 121 1.03 4.80 -1.84
N GLY A 122 1.34 5.65 -0.86
CA GLY A 122 0.58 5.70 0.39
C GLY A 122 -0.88 6.14 0.20
N ALA A 123 -1.13 7.13 -0.65
CA ALA A 123 -2.49 7.59 -0.99
C ALA A 123 -3.28 6.50 -1.74
N ILE A 124 -2.64 5.80 -2.69
CA ILE A 124 -3.24 4.67 -3.40
C ILE A 124 -3.59 3.53 -2.43
N ILE A 125 -2.67 3.14 -1.54
CA ILE A 125 -2.92 2.11 -0.53
C ILE A 125 -4.14 2.46 0.33
N ARG A 126 -4.24 3.72 0.78
CA ARG A 126 -5.37 4.19 1.58
C ARG A 126 -6.69 4.11 0.83
N THR A 127 -6.69 4.58 -0.41
CA THR A 127 -7.90 4.56 -1.24
C THR A 127 -8.30 3.14 -1.62
N ALA A 128 -7.33 2.29 -1.93
CA ALA A 128 -7.52 0.88 -2.26
C ALA A 128 -8.16 0.10 -1.10
N GLU A 129 -7.70 0.33 0.13
CA GLU A 129 -8.30 -0.27 1.33
C GLU A 129 -9.76 0.16 1.48
N CYS A 130 -10.04 1.47 1.38
CA CYS A 130 -11.39 2.00 1.47
C CYS A 130 -12.32 1.53 0.34
N ALA A 131 -11.77 1.24 -0.85
CA ALA A 131 -12.53 0.77 -2.01
C ALA A 131 -12.70 -0.77 -2.06
N GLY A 132 -12.18 -1.51 -1.06
CA GLY A 132 -12.28 -2.96 -1.02
C GLY A 132 -11.35 -3.69 -2.00
N VAL A 133 -10.25 -3.08 -2.42
CA VAL A 133 -9.22 -3.73 -3.23
C VAL A 133 -8.55 -4.83 -2.41
N HIS A 134 -8.38 -6.01 -3.00
CA HIS A 134 -7.80 -7.17 -2.31
C HIS A 134 -6.28 -7.09 -2.16
N GLY A 135 -5.60 -6.38 -3.07
CA GLY A 135 -4.16 -6.16 -2.98
C GLY A 135 -3.60 -5.26 -4.06
N ILE A 136 -2.36 -4.83 -3.83
CA ILE A 136 -1.59 -3.97 -4.73
C ILE A 136 -0.34 -4.71 -5.18
N ILE A 137 -0.03 -4.63 -6.47
CA ILE A 137 1.17 -5.22 -7.07
C ILE A 137 2.10 -4.09 -7.49
N ILE A 138 3.37 -4.16 -7.06
CA ILE A 138 4.41 -3.18 -7.41
C ILE A 138 5.65 -3.90 -7.99
N PRO A 139 6.44 -3.27 -8.86
CA PRO A 139 7.69 -3.85 -9.31
C PRO A 139 8.77 -3.79 -8.22
N LYS A 140 9.76 -4.69 -8.28
CA LYS A 140 10.93 -4.68 -7.37
C LYS A 140 11.85 -3.50 -7.58
N ARG A 141 11.83 -2.88 -8.76
CA ARG A 141 12.67 -1.75 -9.14
C ARG A 141 11.79 -0.62 -9.67
N ARG A 142 12.27 0.62 -9.60
CA ARG A 142 11.55 1.83 -10.05
C ARG A 142 10.17 1.95 -9.42
N SER A 143 10.08 1.73 -8.12
CA SER A 143 8.84 1.81 -7.36
C SER A 143 9.15 2.21 -5.93
N ALA A 144 8.27 2.99 -5.33
CA ALA A 144 8.27 3.17 -3.90
C ALA A 144 8.04 1.83 -3.22
N GLY A 145 8.83 1.54 -2.18
CA GLY A 145 8.63 0.38 -1.32
C GLY A 145 7.84 0.74 -0.07
N LEU A 146 7.43 -0.27 0.70
CA LEU A 146 6.78 -0.08 1.99
C LEU A 146 7.77 0.58 2.96
N SER A 147 7.60 1.86 3.21
CA SER A 147 8.46 2.69 4.04
C SER A 147 7.65 3.46 5.07
N TYR A 148 8.34 4.11 6.01
CA TYR A 148 7.72 5.02 6.95
C TYR A 148 6.84 6.10 6.26
N THR A 149 7.33 6.69 5.17
CA THR A 149 6.59 7.72 4.42
C THR A 149 5.29 7.15 3.85
N VAL A 150 5.33 5.94 3.29
CA VAL A 150 4.15 5.22 2.79
C VAL A 150 3.18 4.89 3.92
N ALA A 151 3.68 4.39 5.06
CA ALA A 151 2.84 4.11 6.23
C ALA A 151 2.13 5.37 6.74
N LYS A 152 2.82 6.51 6.76
CA LYS A 152 2.24 7.80 7.15
C LYS A 152 1.22 8.30 6.13
N ALA A 153 1.54 8.27 4.85
CA ALA A 153 0.66 8.73 3.77
C ALA A 153 -0.60 7.87 3.65
N SER A 154 -0.48 6.56 3.92
CA SER A 154 -1.62 5.64 3.95
C SER A 154 -2.50 5.77 5.21
N ALA A 155 -2.13 6.63 6.17
CA ALA A 155 -2.82 6.78 7.46
C ALA A 155 -3.02 5.46 8.22
N GLY A 156 -2.14 4.48 7.99
CA GLY A 156 -2.18 3.15 8.60
C GLY A 156 -2.91 2.07 7.78
N ALA A 157 -3.52 2.40 6.64
CA ALA A 157 -4.17 1.42 5.76
C ALA A 157 -3.20 0.33 5.26
N ILE A 158 -1.89 0.66 5.23
CA ILE A 158 -0.83 -0.30 4.91
C ILE A 158 -0.89 -1.57 5.78
N GLU A 159 -1.40 -1.49 7.01
CA GLU A 159 -1.46 -2.64 7.92
C GLU A 159 -2.47 -3.70 7.45
N TYR A 160 -3.47 -3.29 6.69
CA TYR A 160 -4.56 -4.14 6.19
C TYR A 160 -4.36 -4.55 4.74
N MET A 161 -3.70 -3.70 3.94
CA MET A 161 -3.51 -3.93 2.52
C MET A 161 -2.41 -4.97 2.25
N ARG A 162 -2.69 -5.94 1.38
CA ARG A 162 -1.69 -6.85 0.82
C ARG A 162 -0.94 -6.16 -0.30
N VAL A 163 0.38 -6.18 -0.21
CA VAL A 163 1.23 -5.58 -1.25
C VAL A 163 2.21 -6.64 -1.75
N ALA A 164 2.11 -7.01 -3.00
CA ALA A 164 3.02 -7.95 -3.64
C ALA A 164 4.12 -7.23 -4.42
N ARG A 165 5.35 -7.76 -4.35
CA ARG A 165 6.49 -7.25 -5.15
C ARG A 165 6.89 -8.25 -6.22
N VAL A 166 6.79 -7.85 -7.48
CA VAL A 166 7.08 -8.71 -8.62
C VAL A 166 8.31 -8.23 -9.41
N THR A 167 8.94 -9.15 -10.10
CA THR A 167 10.14 -8.81 -10.90
C THR A 167 9.77 -8.17 -12.24
N ASN A 168 8.63 -8.59 -12.82
CA ASN A 168 8.17 -8.15 -14.14
C ASN A 168 6.65 -8.00 -14.15
N ILE A 169 6.17 -6.76 -14.25
CA ILE A 169 4.73 -6.46 -14.29
C ILE A 169 4.05 -7.11 -15.50
N ALA A 170 4.64 -7.02 -16.72
CA ALA A 170 4.01 -7.58 -17.91
C ALA A 170 3.78 -9.10 -17.82
N VAL A 171 4.73 -9.84 -17.26
CA VAL A 171 4.57 -11.29 -17.01
C VAL A 171 3.48 -11.54 -15.97
N THR A 172 3.46 -10.75 -14.90
CA THR A 172 2.44 -10.89 -13.85
C THR A 172 1.03 -10.58 -14.40
N LEU A 173 0.89 -9.64 -15.34
CA LEU A 173 -0.41 -9.40 -16.00
C LEU A 173 -0.86 -10.62 -16.82
N ASP A 174 0.06 -11.29 -17.55
CA ASP A 174 -0.27 -12.52 -18.26
C ASP A 174 -0.75 -13.62 -17.28
N GLU A 175 -0.04 -13.81 -16.14
CA GLU A 175 -0.43 -14.75 -15.09
C GLU A 175 -1.81 -14.44 -14.48
N LEU A 176 -2.14 -13.16 -14.27
CA LEU A 176 -3.46 -12.72 -13.80
C LEU A 176 -4.55 -13.04 -14.83
N LYS A 177 -4.28 -12.81 -16.12
CA LYS A 177 -5.22 -13.11 -17.22
C LYS A 177 -5.48 -14.61 -17.36
N GLU A 178 -4.47 -15.46 -17.19
CA GLU A 178 -4.63 -16.93 -17.16
C GLU A 178 -5.56 -17.38 -16.03
N LYS A 179 -5.64 -16.58 -14.95
CA LYS A 179 -6.56 -16.80 -13.81
C LYS A 179 -7.91 -16.09 -13.97
N GLY A 180 -8.21 -15.58 -15.17
CA GLY A 180 -9.49 -14.95 -15.51
C GLY A 180 -9.66 -13.50 -15.02
N VAL A 181 -8.57 -12.82 -14.67
CA VAL A 181 -8.60 -11.41 -14.26
C VAL A 181 -8.49 -10.51 -15.48
N TRP A 182 -9.45 -9.65 -15.73
CA TRP A 182 -9.41 -8.61 -16.79
C TRP A 182 -8.51 -7.45 -16.38
N VAL A 183 -7.67 -6.99 -17.31
CA VAL A 183 -6.65 -5.97 -17.05
C VAL A 183 -7.04 -4.66 -17.73
N TYR A 184 -7.27 -3.62 -16.93
CA TYR A 184 -7.60 -2.26 -17.34
C TYR A 184 -6.41 -1.34 -17.12
N GLY A 185 -5.83 -0.80 -18.19
CA GLY A 185 -4.75 0.18 -18.10
C GLY A 185 -5.29 1.61 -18.06
N ALA A 186 -4.84 2.44 -17.13
CA ALA A 186 -5.21 3.86 -17.07
C ALA A 186 -4.27 4.68 -17.97
N ASP A 187 -4.79 5.20 -19.09
CA ASP A 187 -4.03 6.05 -20.01
C ASP A 187 -4.95 7.11 -20.66
N MET A 188 -4.37 8.08 -21.36
CA MET A 188 -5.12 9.18 -22.02
C MET A 188 -5.92 8.71 -23.21
N ASP A 189 -5.39 7.73 -23.95
CA ASP A 189 -5.95 7.24 -25.21
C ASP A 189 -6.69 5.91 -24.96
N GLY A 190 -7.97 5.95 -24.71
CA GLY A 190 -8.73 4.72 -24.45
C GLY A 190 -10.23 4.94 -24.44
N THR A 191 -10.95 3.92 -24.00
CA THR A 191 -12.38 3.98 -23.75
C THR A 191 -12.67 4.86 -22.54
N ASP A 192 -13.70 5.68 -22.59
CA ASP A 192 -14.12 6.45 -21.41
C ASP A 192 -14.32 5.49 -20.23
N TYR A 193 -13.74 5.83 -19.09
CA TYR A 193 -13.81 4.98 -17.89
C TYR A 193 -15.23 4.67 -17.45
N ASP A 194 -16.18 5.54 -17.82
CA ASP A 194 -17.61 5.36 -17.50
C ASP A 194 -18.27 4.27 -18.35
N GLU A 195 -17.72 4.00 -19.53
CA GLU A 195 -18.14 2.93 -20.44
C GLU A 195 -17.44 1.59 -20.15
N CYS A 196 -16.39 1.58 -19.32
CA CYS A 196 -15.69 0.36 -18.96
C CYS A 196 -16.50 -0.47 -17.96
N ASP A 197 -16.60 -1.77 -18.24
CA ASP A 197 -17.24 -2.74 -17.35
C ASP A 197 -16.20 -3.36 -16.40
N PHE A 198 -16.13 -2.88 -15.18
CA PHE A 198 -15.26 -3.41 -14.13
C PHE A 198 -15.91 -4.52 -13.31
N SER A 199 -17.04 -5.08 -13.72
CA SER A 199 -17.66 -6.21 -13.03
C SER A 199 -16.77 -7.47 -13.11
N GLY A 200 -16.85 -8.33 -12.12
CA GLY A 200 -16.04 -9.54 -12.09
C GLY A 200 -14.59 -9.32 -11.62
N ALA A 201 -13.71 -10.26 -11.95
CA ALA A 201 -12.30 -10.19 -11.56
C ALA A 201 -11.56 -9.14 -12.41
N CYS A 202 -10.98 -8.12 -11.78
CA CYS A 202 -10.31 -7.05 -12.50
C CYS A 202 -9.02 -6.56 -11.83
N ALA A 203 -8.07 -6.13 -12.66
CA ALA A 203 -6.85 -5.46 -12.27
C ALA A 203 -6.79 -4.07 -12.93
N ILE A 204 -6.57 -3.02 -12.15
CA ILE A 204 -6.40 -1.65 -12.63
C ILE A 204 -4.92 -1.32 -12.62
N VAL A 205 -4.34 -1.02 -13.77
CA VAL A 205 -2.94 -0.66 -13.94
C VAL A 205 -2.80 0.85 -13.98
N ILE A 206 -1.99 1.39 -13.07
CA ILE A 206 -1.67 2.82 -12.96
C ILE A 206 -0.19 3.01 -13.29
N GLY A 207 0.09 3.89 -14.22
CA GLY A 207 1.46 4.19 -14.63
C GLY A 207 2.11 5.33 -13.85
N ASN A 208 3.36 5.64 -14.23
CA ASN A 208 4.13 6.76 -13.73
C ASN A 208 3.49 8.11 -14.14
N GLU A 209 3.59 9.13 -13.27
CA GLU A 209 2.99 10.45 -13.49
C GLU A 209 3.46 11.16 -14.78
N GLY A 210 4.71 10.95 -15.16
CA GLY A 210 5.29 11.62 -16.32
C GLY A 210 5.27 10.81 -17.61
N LYS A 211 5.32 9.47 -17.49
CA LYS A 211 5.48 8.55 -18.63
C LYS A 211 4.24 7.70 -18.90
N GLY A 212 3.27 7.70 -17.98
CA GLY A 212 2.13 6.79 -18.07
C GLY A 212 2.53 5.33 -17.85
N ILE A 213 1.75 4.42 -18.41
CA ILE A 213 2.02 2.98 -18.41
C ILE A 213 3.11 2.67 -19.42
N SER A 214 4.11 1.86 -19.07
CA SER A 214 5.15 1.43 -19.97
C SER A 214 4.58 0.64 -21.16
N ARG A 215 5.23 0.74 -22.34
CA ARG A 215 4.72 0.15 -23.59
C ARG A 215 4.40 -1.35 -23.43
N LEU A 216 5.29 -2.12 -22.83
CA LEU A 216 5.09 -3.57 -22.68
C LEU A 216 3.91 -3.89 -21.73
N VAL A 217 3.73 -3.10 -20.67
CA VAL A 217 2.61 -3.26 -19.74
C VAL A 217 1.29 -2.87 -20.41
N ARG A 218 1.29 -1.77 -21.19
CA ARG A 218 0.13 -1.34 -21.98
C ARG A 218 -0.33 -2.41 -22.98
N GLU A 219 0.61 -3.05 -23.68
CA GLU A 219 0.32 -4.13 -24.65
C GLU A 219 -0.33 -5.37 -23.98
N LYS A 220 -0.19 -5.52 -22.66
CA LYS A 220 -0.80 -6.61 -21.87
C LYS A 220 -2.20 -6.27 -21.32
N CYS A 221 -2.59 -5.01 -21.32
CA CYS A 221 -3.92 -4.59 -20.88
C CYS A 221 -4.98 -5.05 -21.90
N ASP A 222 -6.11 -5.55 -21.40
CA ASP A 222 -7.25 -5.95 -22.24
C ASP A 222 -8.05 -4.72 -22.69
N VAL A 223 -8.14 -3.72 -21.81
CA VAL A 223 -8.83 -2.45 -22.07
C VAL A 223 -7.94 -1.30 -21.58
N ILE A 224 -7.92 -0.22 -22.35
CA ILE A 224 -7.35 1.05 -21.89
C ILE A 224 -8.50 1.95 -21.49
N ALA A 225 -8.57 2.29 -20.20
CA ALA A 225 -9.57 3.19 -19.64
C ALA A 225 -9.00 4.61 -19.57
N SER A 226 -9.73 5.58 -20.10
CA SER A 226 -9.34 6.99 -20.11
C SER A 226 -10.25 7.82 -19.21
N LEU A 227 -9.66 8.79 -18.52
CA LEU A 227 -10.39 9.81 -17.76
C LEU A 227 -10.50 11.08 -18.62
N PRO A 228 -11.71 11.58 -18.92
CA PRO A 228 -11.86 12.73 -19.80
C PRO A 228 -11.31 14.01 -19.16
N MET A 229 -10.44 14.70 -19.89
CA MET A 229 -9.84 15.98 -19.48
C MET A 229 -10.51 17.13 -20.25
N LYS A 230 -11.00 18.13 -19.54
CA LYS A 230 -11.64 19.33 -20.16
C LYS A 230 -10.76 20.59 -20.01
N GLY A 231 -9.65 20.50 -19.31
CA GLY A 231 -8.74 21.60 -19.03
C GLY A 231 -7.55 21.65 -19.97
N GLN A 232 -6.55 22.52 -19.65
CA GLN A 232 -5.28 22.63 -20.39
C GLN A 232 -4.28 21.55 -19.96
N ILE A 233 -4.45 20.98 -18.78
CA ILE A 233 -3.60 19.91 -18.27
C ILE A 233 -4.20 18.58 -18.73
N ASN A 234 -3.36 17.73 -19.29
CA ASN A 234 -3.75 16.47 -19.95
C ASN A 234 -3.66 15.22 -19.06
N SER A 235 -3.25 15.36 -17.81
CA SER A 235 -3.14 14.24 -16.87
C SER A 235 -3.51 14.62 -15.46
N LEU A 236 -3.98 13.64 -14.68
CA LEU A 236 -4.16 13.73 -13.23
C LEU A 236 -2.93 13.17 -12.49
N ASN A 237 -2.78 13.55 -11.23
CA ASN A 237 -1.88 12.84 -10.33
C ASN A 237 -2.25 11.34 -10.28
N ALA A 238 -1.26 10.45 -10.25
CA ALA A 238 -1.47 9.00 -10.30
C ALA A 238 -2.40 8.48 -9.20
N SER A 239 -2.29 9.00 -7.97
CA SER A 239 -3.15 8.57 -6.87
C SER A 239 -4.61 9.06 -7.03
N VAL A 240 -4.81 10.20 -7.68
CA VAL A 240 -6.15 10.72 -7.99
C VAL A 240 -6.80 9.89 -9.09
N ALA A 241 -6.10 9.61 -10.19
CA ALA A 241 -6.56 8.76 -11.28
C ALA A 241 -6.91 7.35 -10.75
N ALA A 242 -6.01 6.76 -9.97
CA ALA A 242 -6.26 5.49 -9.30
C ALA A 242 -7.52 5.51 -8.44
N GLY A 243 -7.72 6.58 -7.66
CA GLY A 243 -8.90 6.74 -6.82
C GLY A 243 -10.21 6.75 -7.60
N ILE A 244 -10.27 7.51 -8.69
CA ILE A 244 -11.46 7.59 -9.55
C ILE A 244 -11.81 6.21 -10.12
N LEU A 245 -10.81 5.51 -10.71
CA LEU A 245 -11.01 4.20 -11.31
C LEU A 245 -11.38 3.13 -10.27
N MET A 246 -10.73 3.12 -9.10
CA MET A 246 -11.08 2.19 -8.02
C MET A 246 -12.53 2.37 -7.54
N TYR A 247 -12.99 3.61 -7.37
CA TYR A 247 -14.36 3.88 -6.95
C TYR A 247 -15.39 3.61 -8.04
N LYS A 248 -15.02 3.78 -9.32
CA LYS A 248 -15.87 3.33 -10.43
C LYS A 248 -15.99 1.81 -10.42
N ALA A 249 -14.88 1.10 -10.30
CA ALA A 249 -14.90 -0.37 -10.23
C ALA A 249 -15.68 -0.88 -9.00
N MET A 250 -15.48 -0.29 -7.83
CA MET A 250 -16.23 -0.63 -6.62
C MET A 250 -17.76 -0.54 -6.80
N LYS A 251 -18.25 0.43 -7.59
CA LYS A 251 -19.71 0.57 -7.84
C LYS A 251 -20.28 -0.48 -8.77
N ASN A 252 -19.44 -1.12 -9.58
CA ASN A 252 -19.84 -2.11 -10.57
C ASN A 252 -19.78 -3.55 -10.03
N ARG A 253 -19.37 -3.73 -8.79
CA ARG A 253 -19.09 -5.04 -8.17
C ARG A 253 -20.13 -5.45 -7.15
#